data_950ebe206fa59b353f19dc56e2bd1aa8
#
_entry.id   950ebe206fa59b353f19dc56e2bd1aa8
#
_cell.length_a   1.000
_cell.length_b   1.000
_cell.length_c   1.000
_cell.angle_alpha   90.00
_cell.angle_beta   90.00
_cell.angle_gamma   90.00
#
_symmetry.space_group_name_H-M   'P 1'
#
loop_
_entity.id
_entity.type
_entity.pdbx_description
1 polymer ?
#
loop_
_entity_poly.entity_id
_entity_poly.type
_entity_poly.pdbx_seq_one_letter_code
_entity_poly.pdbx_strand_id
1 'polypeptide(L)'
;APVSCIYGLGTPEEYAGRMLFLKVGQEINRDDLLRQFVAMQYKRNDIAFTRGTFRVRGDTVEIIPVYEELAVRIEFFGDEIDRISTLHPLTVDEENEVHIFPASHYVAGPERMERALKTIREELDERLAELRKQGKELEAQRLNMRTTYDLEMLTQVGVCSGVENYSRHFDGRAAGTPPHTLLDFFPDDFLLVIDESHVTVPQIGAMYEGDASRKRTLVEHGFRLPSAMDNRPLKWPEFLQRVGQTVYLSATPGDYEMGLSDGVVEQIIRPTGLLDPKIDVRPVKGQIDDLLAEIKARVAKNERALVTTLTKKMAEDLTDYLLERGIKVEYLHSDVDTLRRVEL
;
A
#
# COMPACT_ATOMS: atom_id res chain seq x y z
N ALA A 1 -8.64 3.23 5.75
CA ALA A 1 -7.28 3.26 5.22
C ALA A 1 -6.27 3.34 6.36
N PRO A 2 -5.07 2.74 6.27
CA PRO A 2 -4.03 2.89 7.27
C PRO A 2 -3.40 4.29 7.20
N VAL A 3 -2.59 4.66 8.19
CA VAL A 3 -1.91 5.97 8.24
C VAL A 3 -1.03 6.24 7.00
N SER A 4 -0.59 5.19 6.29
CA SER A 4 0.12 5.33 5.01
C SER A 4 -0.68 6.04 3.91
N CYS A 5 -1.97 6.29 4.08
CA CYS A 5 -2.78 7.12 3.17
C CYS A 5 -2.26 8.56 2.98
N ILE A 6 -1.40 9.05 3.89
CA ILE A 6 -0.73 10.34 3.77
C ILE A 6 0.57 10.29 2.98
N TYR A 7 0.99 9.12 2.48
CA TYR A 7 2.15 8.98 1.59
C TYR A 7 1.84 9.40 0.17
N GLY A 8 2.90 9.79 -0.56
CA GLY A 8 2.80 10.22 -1.95
C GLY A 8 2.27 9.14 -2.88
N LEU A 9 1.30 9.51 -3.70
CA LEU A 9 0.75 8.78 -4.84
C LEU A 9 0.97 9.57 -6.13
N GLY A 10 0.60 9.00 -7.28
CA GLY A 10 0.46 9.75 -8.53
C GLY A 10 -0.71 10.75 -8.46
N THR A 11 -0.77 11.64 -9.44
CA THR A 11 -1.82 12.67 -9.47
C THR A 11 -3.21 12.06 -9.73
N PRO A 12 -4.27 12.52 -9.05
CA PRO A 12 -5.63 12.04 -9.30
C PRO A 12 -6.06 12.17 -10.77
N GLU A 13 -5.70 13.26 -11.43
CA GLU A 13 -6.06 13.54 -12.82
C GLU A 13 -5.47 12.50 -13.78
N GLU A 14 -4.19 12.12 -13.59
CA GLU A 14 -3.56 11.09 -14.44
C GLU A 14 -4.15 9.72 -14.19
N TYR A 15 -4.44 9.39 -12.95
CA TYR A 15 -5.01 8.10 -12.59
C TYR A 15 -6.44 7.97 -13.13
N ALA A 16 -7.28 8.96 -12.91
CA ALA A 16 -8.66 8.99 -13.40
C ALA A 16 -8.72 9.14 -14.93
N GLY A 17 -7.86 9.98 -15.51
CA GLY A 17 -7.80 10.21 -16.96
C GLY A 17 -7.35 9.00 -17.78
N ARG A 18 -6.80 7.97 -17.11
CA ARG A 18 -6.40 6.70 -17.72
C ARG A 18 -7.32 5.54 -17.39
N MET A 19 -8.39 5.80 -16.67
CA MET A 19 -9.44 4.82 -16.46
C MET A 19 -10.04 4.43 -17.80
N LEU A 20 -10.16 3.14 -18.02
CA LEU A 20 -10.80 2.58 -19.19
C LEU A 20 -12.26 2.25 -18.86
N PHE A 21 -13.18 2.85 -19.58
CA PHE A 21 -14.60 2.53 -19.53
C PHE A 21 -14.95 1.64 -20.71
N LEU A 22 -15.54 0.49 -20.46
CA LEU A 22 -16.01 -0.46 -21.47
C LEU A 22 -17.49 -0.78 -21.24
N LYS A 23 -18.22 -0.90 -22.33
CA LYS A 23 -19.66 -1.18 -22.34
C LYS A 23 -20.01 -2.21 -23.40
N VAL A 24 -20.99 -3.06 -23.13
CA VAL A 24 -21.57 -3.99 -24.13
C VAL A 24 -22.13 -3.20 -25.30
N GLY A 25 -21.84 -3.64 -26.55
CA GLY A 25 -22.19 -2.96 -27.78
C GLY A 25 -21.22 -1.84 -28.19
N GLN A 26 -20.12 -1.63 -27.42
CA GLN A 26 -19.10 -0.64 -27.78
C GLN A 26 -18.19 -1.19 -28.89
N GLU A 27 -17.99 -0.39 -29.94
CA GLU A 27 -16.99 -0.67 -30.98
C GLU A 27 -15.60 -0.26 -30.48
N ILE A 28 -14.71 -1.21 -30.36
CA ILE A 28 -13.29 -1.01 -30.00
C ILE A 28 -12.45 -2.12 -30.60
N ASN A 29 -11.38 -1.77 -31.29
CA ASN A 29 -10.45 -2.78 -31.78
C ASN A 29 -9.76 -3.50 -30.63
N ARG A 30 -9.79 -4.84 -30.66
CA ARG A 30 -9.19 -5.68 -29.59
C ARG A 30 -7.73 -5.37 -29.35
N ASP A 31 -6.93 -5.18 -30.39
CA ASP A 31 -5.49 -4.91 -30.25
C ASP A 31 -5.24 -3.52 -29.64
N ASP A 32 -6.11 -2.55 -29.89
CA ASP A 32 -6.06 -1.24 -29.24
C ASP A 32 -6.41 -1.35 -27.75
N LEU A 33 -7.39 -2.17 -27.39
CA LEU A 33 -7.68 -2.48 -25.98
C LEU A 33 -6.47 -3.11 -25.28
N LEU A 34 -5.79 -4.07 -25.91
CA LEU A 34 -4.58 -4.68 -25.34
C LEU A 34 -3.44 -3.67 -25.17
N ARG A 35 -3.26 -2.74 -26.12
CA ARG A 35 -2.29 -1.64 -25.99
C ARG A 35 -2.64 -0.72 -24.81
N GLN A 36 -3.93 -0.44 -24.62
CA GLN A 36 -4.37 0.36 -23.47
C GLN A 36 -4.07 -0.34 -22.13
N PHE A 37 -4.31 -1.65 -22.03
CA PHE A 37 -3.93 -2.40 -20.80
C PHE A 37 -2.42 -2.33 -20.52
N VAL A 38 -1.58 -2.48 -21.54
CA VAL A 38 -0.13 -2.33 -21.39
C VAL A 38 0.24 -0.89 -20.97
N ALA A 39 -0.39 0.12 -21.56
CA ALA A 39 -0.19 1.52 -21.20
C ALA A 39 -0.64 1.83 -19.76
N MET A 40 -1.64 1.10 -19.25
CA MET A 40 -2.11 1.14 -17.87
C MET A 40 -1.26 0.28 -16.91
N GLN A 41 -0.12 -0.26 -17.37
CA GLN A 41 0.84 -1.09 -16.63
C GLN A 41 0.34 -2.49 -16.24
N TYR A 42 -0.70 -3.02 -16.90
CA TYR A 42 -1.04 -4.43 -16.82
C TYR A 42 -0.08 -5.27 -17.66
N LYS A 43 0.22 -6.48 -17.20
CA LYS A 43 1.13 -7.39 -17.88
C LYS A 43 0.36 -8.52 -18.55
N ARG A 44 0.68 -8.82 -19.81
CA ARG A 44 0.14 -10.02 -20.43
C ARG A 44 0.76 -11.27 -19.83
N ASN A 45 -0.07 -12.18 -19.36
CA ASN A 45 0.37 -13.47 -18.87
C ASN A 45 -0.71 -14.53 -19.14
N ASP A 46 -0.52 -15.30 -20.19
CA ASP A 46 -1.48 -16.30 -20.61
C ASP A 46 -1.41 -17.60 -19.80
N ILE A 47 -0.36 -17.78 -18.97
CA ILE A 47 -0.10 -18.98 -18.16
C ILE A 47 -0.44 -18.75 -16.69
N ALA A 48 0.24 -17.79 -16.05
CA ALA A 48 0.02 -17.43 -14.64
C ALA A 48 -0.89 -16.20 -14.55
N PHE A 49 -2.19 -16.45 -14.53
CA PHE A 49 -3.20 -15.40 -14.51
C PHE A 49 -3.47 -14.96 -13.06
N THR A 50 -2.90 -13.82 -12.70
CA THR A 50 -2.90 -13.25 -11.35
C THR A 50 -3.29 -11.77 -11.38
N ARG A 51 -3.49 -11.15 -10.21
CA ARG A 51 -3.77 -9.70 -10.13
C ARG A 51 -2.75 -8.87 -10.89
N GLY A 52 -3.21 -7.86 -11.61
CA GLY A 52 -2.38 -6.99 -12.44
C GLY A 52 -1.97 -7.63 -13.77
N THR A 53 -2.57 -8.76 -14.15
CA THR A 53 -2.32 -9.41 -15.44
C THR A 53 -3.58 -9.50 -16.27
N PHE A 54 -3.38 -9.58 -17.60
CA PHE A 54 -4.43 -9.95 -18.56
C PHE A 54 -3.96 -11.09 -19.44
N ARG A 55 -4.92 -11.83 -19.99
CA ARG A 55 -4.67 -12.90 -20.96
C ARG A 55 -5.66 -12.82 -22.13
N VAL A 56 -5.29 -13.44 -23.23
CA VAL A 56 -6.09 -13.42 -24.47
C VAL A 56 -6.27 -14.85 -24.99
N ARG A 57 -7.49 -15.23 -25.28
CA ARG A 57 -7.85 -16.54 -25.85
C ARG A 57 -8.89 -16.35 -26.98
N GLY A 58 -8.43 -16.33 -28.22
CA GLY A 58 -9.29 -16.05 -29.37
C GLY A 58 -9.88 -14.63 -29.27
N ASP A 59 -11.20 -14.54 -29.28
CA ASP A 59 -11.93 -13.29 -29.18
C ASP A 59 -12.29 -12.90 -27.74
N THR A 60 -11.69 -13.58 -26.75
CA THR A 60 -11.91 -13.34 -25.34
C THR A 60 -10.65 -12.72 -24.71
N VAL A 61 -10.84 -11.62 -24.01
CA VAL A 61 -9.82 -10.95 -23.18
C VAL A 61 -10.24 -11.02 -21.73
N GLU A 62 -9.35 -11.48 -20.86
CA GLU A 62 -9.60 -11.55 -19.43
C GLU A 62 -8.54 -10.75 -18.68
N ILE A 63 -8.95 -10.00 -17.66
CA ILE A 63 -8.08 -9.17 -16.84
C ILE A 63 -8.43 -9.33 -15.36
N ILE A 64 -7.43 -9.43 -14.49
CA ILE A 64 -7.63 -9.31 -13.03
C ILE A 64 -7.07 -7.95 -12.60
N PRO A 65 -7.93 -6.96 -12.29
CA PRO A 65 -7.48 -5.68 -11.78
C PRO A 65 -6.64 -5.84 -10.51
N VAL A 66 -5.69 -4.93 -10.27
CA VAL A 66 -4.82 -5.01 -9.07
C VAL A 66 -5.58 -4.84 -7.76
N TYR A 67 -6.73 -4.19 -7.80
CA TYR A 67 -7.61 -3.87 -6.67
C TYR A 67 -8.76 -4.88 -6.50
N GLU A 68 -8.91 -5.87 -7.41
CA GLU A 68 -9.95 -6.89 -7.39
C GLU A 68 -9.37 -8.29 -7.20
N GLU A 69 -10.21 -9.21 -6.72
CA GLU A 69 -9.87 -10.64 -6.65
C GLU A 69 -10.39 -11.42 -7.84
N LEU A 70 -11.42 -10.87 -8.48
CA LEU A 70 -12.16 -11.50 -9.55
C LEU A 70 -11.66 -11.03 -10.91
N ALA A 71 -11.75 -11.91 -11.90
CA ALA A 71 -11.41 -11.58 -13.27
C ALA A 71 -12.62 -10.98 -13.98
N VAL A 72 -12.36 -9.95 -14.78
CA VAL A 72 -13.31 -9.42 -15.77
C VAL A 72 -12.99 -10.09 -17.09
N ARG A 73 -14.02 -10.68 -17.72
CA ARG A 73 -13.97 -11.26 -19.06
C ARG A 73 -14.69 -10.35 -20.02
N ILE A 74 -14.07 -10.07 -21.15
CA ILE A 74 -14.58 -9.25 -22.25
C ILE A 74 -14.57 -10.13 -23.50
N GLU A 75 -15.73 -10.40 -24.06
CA GLU A 75 -15.92 -11.23 -25.24
C GLU A 75 -16.25 -10.33 -26.42
N PHE A 76 -15.58 -10.55 -27.55
CA PHE A 76 -15.71 -9.76 -28.76
C PHE A 76 -16.44 -10.53 -29.85
N PHE A 77 -17.26 -9.83 -30.63
CA PHE A 77 -17.74 -10.26 -31.91
C PHE A 77 -17.25 -9.28 -32.99
N GLY A 78 -16.14 -9.63 -33.67
CA GLY A 78 -15.41 -8.68 -34.52
C GLY A 78 -14.73 -7.59 -33.68
N ASP A 79 -15.04 -6.33 -33.94
CA ASP A 79 -14.56 -5.16 -33.19
C ASP A 79 -15.62 -4.62 -32.19
N GLU A 80 -16.71 -5.37 -31.95
CA GLU A 80 -17.74 -5.01 -30.97
C GLU A 80 -17.61 -5.85 -29.70
N ILE A 81 -17.79 -5.24 -28.54
CA ILE A 81 -17.89 -5.94 -27.24
C ILE A 81 -19.28 -6.59 -27.17
N ASP A 82 -19.34 -7.91 -27.33
CA ASP A 82 -20.56 -8.70 -27.25
C ASP A 82 -21.01 -8.95 -25.81
N ARG A 83 -20.06 -9.24 -24.89
CA ARG A 83 -20.35 -9.54 -23.50
C ARG A 83 -19.24 -9.09 -22.57
N ILE A 84 -19.63 -8.64 -21.37
CA ILE A 84 -18.74 -8.39 -20.23
C ILE A 84 -19.24 -9.26 -19.06
N SER A 85 -18.33 -9.94 -18.37
CA SER A 85 -18.67 -10.79 -17.23
C SER A 85 -17.63 -10.72 -16.12
N THR A 86 -18.08 -10.75 -14.88
CA THR A 86 -17.22 -10.96 -13.71
C THR A 86 -17.18 -12.44 -13.35
N LEU A 87 -15.95 -13.00 -13.27
CA LEU A 87 -15.74 -14.43 -13.04
C LEU A 87 -15.54 -14.72 -11.55
N HIS A 88 -16.54 -15.28 -10.92
CA HIS A 88 -16.43 -15.87 -9.59
C HIS A 88 -15.96 -17.33 -9.69
N PRO A 89 -15.40 -17.93 -8.61
CA PRO A 89 -14.94 -19.32 -8.63
C PRO A 89 -16.03 -20.35 -9.02
N LEU A 90 -17.31 -20.03 -8.76
CA LEU A 90 -18.44 -20.94 -8.99
C LEU A 90 -19.54 -20.34 -9.87
N THR A 91 -19.52 -19.04 -10.14
CA THR A 91 -20.55 -18.33 -10.90
C THR A 91 -19.92 -17.36 -11.89
N VAL A 92 -20.72 -16.91 -12.84
CA VAL A 92 -20.36 -15.87 -13.81
C VAL A 92 -21.48 -14.84 -13.76
N ASP A 93 -21.16 -13.62 -13.41
CA ASP A 93 -22.11 -12.52 -13.38
C ASP A 93 -21.93 -11.65 -14.62
N GLU A 94 -23.02 -11.43 -15.34
CA GLU A 94 -23.02 -10.59 -16.54
C GLU A 94 -23.15 -9.12 -16.14
N GLU A 95 -22.29 -8.28 -16.74
CA GLU A 95 -22.22 -6.85 -16.53
C GLU A 95 -22.54 -6.11 -17.83
N ASN A 96 -23.21 -4.96 -17.75
CA ASN A 96 -23.43 -4.13 -18.92
C ASN A 96 -22.24 -3.21 -19.23
N GLU A 97 -21.47 -2.85 -18.20
CA GLU A 97 -20.33 -1.95 -18.28
C GLU A 97 -19.31 -2.24 -17.19
N VAL A 98 -18.05 -1.86 -17.41
CA VAL A 98 -16.98 -2.00 -16.44
C VAL A 98 -16.01 -0.82 -16.50
N HIS A 99 -15.50 -0.42 -15.34
CA HIS A 99 -14.45 0.57 -15.20
C HIS A 99 -13.15 -0.14 -14.77
N ILE A 100 -12.09 0.01 -15.56
CA ILE A 100 -10.79 -0.57 -15.27
C ILE A 100 -9.80 0.56 -15.02
N PHE A 101 -9.24 0.62 -13.81
CA PHE A 101 -8.26 1.62 -13.41
C PHE A 101 -6.83 1.13 -13.67
N PRO A 102 -5.84 2.03 -13.80
CA PRO A 102 -4.44 1.66 -13.97
C PRO A 102 -3.92 0.72 -12.88
N ALA A 103 -3.01 -0.17 -13.25
CA ALA A 103 -2.35 -1.10 -12.33
C ALA A 103 -1.35 -0.41 -11.39
N SER A 104 -1.02 0.86 -11.64
CA SER A 104 -0.09 1.65 -10.85
C SER A 104 -0.60 3.09 -10.74
N HIS A 105 -0.36 3.74 -9.59
CA HIS A 105 -0.59 5.16 -9.42
C HIS A 105 0.44 6.05 -10.15
N TYR A 106 1.58 5.49 -10.56
CA TYR A 106 2.65 6.20 -11.25
C TYR A 106 2.64 5.92 -12.75
N VAL A 107 1.47 6.06 -13.38
CA VAL A 107 1.31 5.95 -14.83
C VAL A 107 1.43 7.35 -15.44
N ALA A 108 2.32 7.54 -16.40
CA ALA A 108 2.54 8.82 -17.06
C ALA A 108 2.26 8.74 -18.56
N GLY A 109 1.69 9.82 -19.11
CA GLY A 109 1.55 9.97 -20.56
C GLY A 109 2.90 10.22 -21.25
N PRO A 110 2.95 10.07 -22.57
CA PRO A 110 4.19 10.25 -23.34
C PRO A 110 4.88 11.60 -23.07
N GLU A 111 4.15 12.68 -23.04
CA GLU A 111 4.69 14.03 -22.80
C GLU A 111 5.29 14.19 -21.37
N ARG A 112 4.58 13.67 -20.37
CA ARG A 112 5.07 13.68 -18.98
C ARG A 112 6.27 12.75 -18.80
N MET A 113 6.26 11.59 -19.47
CA MET A 113 7.40 10.67 -19.47
C MET A 113 8.63 11.32 -20.08
N GLU A 114 8.52 11.95 -21.27
CA GLU A 114 9.62 12.64 -21.93
C GLU A 114 10.21 13.74 -21.03
N ARG A 115 9.34 14.57 -20.46
CA ARG A 115 9.75 15.61 -19.50
C ARG A 115 10.47 15.02 -18.29
N ALA A 116 9.92 13.96 -17.69
CA ALA A 116 10.51 13.30 -16.53
C ALA A 116 11.89 12.73 -16.86
N LEU A 117 12.04 12.02 -17.96
CA LEU A 117 13.32 11.46 -18.42
C LEU A 117 14.39 12.55 -18.59
N LYS A 118 14.00 13.70 -19.16
CA LYS A 118 14.90 14.84 -19.33
C LYS A 118 15.33 15.40 -17.98
N THR A 119 14.39 15.74 -17.10
CA THR A 119 14.68 16.38 -15.81
C THR A 119 15.36 15.44 -14.80
N ILE A 120 15.12 14.12 -14.87
CA ILE A 120 15.87 13.13 -14.08
C ILE A 120 17.33 13.09 -14.53
N ARG A 121 17.60 13.16 -15.83
CA ARG A 121 18.97 13.18 -16.37
C ARG A 121 19.70 14.44 -15.96
N GLU A 122 19.06 15.61 -16.06
CA GLU A 122 19.61 16.88 -15.62
C GLU A 122 19.99 16.84 -14.13
N GLU A 123 19.09 16.36 -13.25
CA GLU A 123 19.38 16.21 -11.81
C GLU A 123 20.52 15.21 -11.55
N LEU A 124 20.58 14.10 -12.32
CA LEU A 124 21.66 13.13 -12.21
C LEU A 124 23.01 13.79 -12.51
N ASP A 125 23.13 14.51 -13.63
CA ASP A 125 24.38 15.14 -14.05
C ASP A 125 24.85 16.16 -13.01
N GLU A 126 23.94 16.99 -12.48
CA GLU A 126 24.23 17.94 -11.42
C GLU A 126 24.73 17.22 -10.14
N ARG A 127 24.02 16.17 -9.72
CA ARG A 127 24.38 15.43 -8.50
C ARG A 127 25.69 14.67 -8.63
N LEU A 128 25.99 14.11 -9.80
CA LEU A 128 27.28 13.48 -10.06
C LEU A 128 28.44 14.48 -9.98
N ALA A 129 28.27 15.68 -10.53
CA ALA A 129 29.28 16.74 -10.43
C ALA A 129 29.52 17.15 -8.96
N GLU A 130 28.47 17.28 -8.15
CA GLU A 130 28.58 17.57 -6.72
C GLU A 130 29.34 16.47 -5.95
N LEU A 131 28.95 15.20 -6.14
CA LEU A 131 29.57 14.08 -5.45
C LEU A 131 31.06 13.95 -5.79
N ARG A 132 31.43 14.11 -7.07
CA ARG A 132 32.83 14.10 -7.50
C ARG A 132 33.62 15.27 -6.90
N LYS A 133 33.04 16.46 -6.85
CA LYS A 133 33.68 17.63 -6.20
C LYS A 133 33.92 17.39 -4.70
N GLN A 134 33.09 16.57 -4.06
CA GLN A 134 33.23 16.14 -2.65
C GLN A 134 34.18 14.95 -2.47
N GLY A 135 34.77 14.40 -3.55
CA GLY A 135 35.60 13.20 -3.51
C GLY A 135 34.84 11.88 -3.26
N LYS A 136 33.51 11.87 -3.42
CA LYS A 136 32.63 10.72 -3.24
C LYS A 136 32.43 9.94 -4.54
N GLU A 137 33.52 9.39 -5.07
CA GLU A 137 33.51 8.70 -6.39
C GLU A 137 32.67 7.40 -6.36
N LEU A 138 32.69 6.64 -5.26
CA LEU A 138 31.92 5.42 -5.12
C LEU A 138 30.40 5.71 -5.13
N GLU A 139 29.98 6.74 -4.42
CA GLU A 139 28.59 7.21 -4.40
C GLU A 139 28.16 7.72 -5.77
N ALA A 140 29.02 8.46 -6.47
CA ALA A 140 28.77 8.95 -7.81
C ALA A 140 28.61 7.76 -8.80
N GLN A 141 29.50 6.77 -8.76
CA GLN A 141 29.41 5.59 -9.63
C GLN A 141 28.12 4.82 -9.37
N ARG A 142 27.78 4.57 -8.11
CA ARG A 142 26.56 3.86 -7.71
C ARG A 142 25.31 4.56 -8.19
N LEU A 143 25.21 5.86 -7.95
CA LEU A 143 24.09 6.66 -8.37
C LEU A 143 23.93 6.66 -9.89
N ASN A 144 25.04 6.83 -10.62
CA ASN A 144 25.03 6.82 -12.08
C ASN A 144 24.53 5.48 -12.63
N MET A 145 25.08 4.37 -12.17
CA MET A 145 24.66 3.04 -12.62
C MET A 145 23.17 2.78 -12.37
N ARG A 146 22.69 3.10 -11.16
CA ARG A 146 21.31 2.87 -10.78
C ARG A 146 20.36 3.76 -11.59
N THR A 147 20.63 5.05 -11.66
CA THR A 147 19.71 6.00 -12.32
C THR A 147 19.70 5.79 -13.84
N THR A 148 20.86 5.48 -14.46
CA THR A 148 20.92 5.15 -15.90
C THR A 148 20.08 3.91 -16.21
N TYR A 149 20.19 2.86 -15.40
CA TYR A 149 19.36 1.66 -15.56
C TYR A 149 17.87 1.98 -15.40
N ASP A 150 17.49 2.78 -14.39
CA ASP A 150 16.10 3.17 -14.19
C ASP A 150 15.57 4.01 -15.37
N LEU A 151 16.39 4.91 -15.96
CA LEU A 151 16.03 5.67 -17.16
C LEU A 151 15.83 4.77 -18.39
N GLU A 152 16.65 3.74 -18.56
CA GLU A 152 16.46 2.75 -19.63
C GLU A 152 15.15 1.99 -19.45
N MET A 153 14.85 1.53 -18.24
CA MET A 153 13.59 0.84 -17.93
C MET A 153 12.37 1.75 -18.17
N LEU A 154 12.42 3.00 -17.74
CA LEU A 154 11.37 3.98 -17.98
C LEU A 154 11.16 4.24 -19.49
N THR A 155 12.25 4.28 -20.27
CA THR A 155 12.19 4.50 -21.73
C THR A 155 11.61 3.30 -22.47
N GLN A 156 12.00 2.07 -22.08
CA GLN A 156 11.64 0.86 -22.83
C GLN A 156 10.35 0.22 -22.33
N VAL A 157 10.07 0.27 -21.04
CA VAL A 157 8.96 -0.45 -20.38
C VAL A 157 7.93 0.51 -19.80
N GLY A 158 8.30 1.79 -19.62
CA GLY A 158 7.43 2.81 -19.01
C GLY A 158 7.37 2.76 -17.49
N VAL A 159 8.11 1.85 -16.84
CA VAL A 159 8.18 1.70 -15.38
C VAL A 159 9.54 1.17 -14.94
N CYS A 160 9.96 1.53 -13.73
CA CYS A 160 11.14 0.95 -13.08
C CYS A 160 10.83 0.59 -11.61
N SER A 161 11.67 -0.25 -11.02
CA SER A 161 11.55 -0.57 -9.59
C SER A 161 11.90 0.66 -8.74
N GLY A 162 10.95 1.12 -7.94
CA GLY A 162 11.10 2.34 -7.14
C GLY A 162 10.78 3.61 -7.92
N VAL A 163 9.91 3.52 -8.94
CA VAL A 163 9.47 4.67 -9.76
C VAL A 163 8.94 5.83 -8.92
N GLU A 164 8.39 5.56 -7.75
CA GLU A 164 7.93 6.56 -6.80
C GLU A 164 9.03 7.55 -6.36
N ASN A 165 10.31 7.14 -6.41
CA ASN A 165 11.43 8.03 -6.07
C ASN A 165 11.64 9.14 -7.11
N TYR A 166 11.05 9.02 -8.28
CA TYR A 166 11.06 10.01 -9.37
C TYR A 166 9.73 10.77 -9.49
N SER A 167 8.78 10.59 -8.54
CA SER A 167 7.42 11.17 -8.60
C SER A 167 7.41 12.67 -8.85
N ARG A 168 8.33 13.43 -8.26
CA ARG A 168 8.47 14.87 -8.48
C ARG A 168 8.64 15.24 -9.95
N HIS A 169 9.42 14.46 -10.70
CA HIS A 169 9.67 14.68 -12.12
C HIS A 169 8.44 14.35 -12.97
N PHE A 170 7.74 13.26 -12.63
CA PHE A 170 6.49 12.89 -13.30
C PHE A 170 5.41 13.95 -13.10
N ASP A 171 5.25 14.42 -11.87
CA ASP A 171 4.24 15.44 -11.52
C ASP A 171 4.63 16.83 -12.01
N GLY A 172 5.93 17.08 -12.25
CA GLY A 172 6.46 18.42 -12.57
C GLY A 172 6.39 19.37 -11.37
N ARG A 173 6.40 18.84 -10.14
CA ARG A 173 6.33 19.64 -8.90
C ARG A 173 7.65 20.34 -8.61
N ALA A 174 7.57 21.51 -7.97
CA ALA A 174 8.76 22.18 -7.42
C ALA A 174 9.36 21.35 -6.26
N ALA A 175 10.68 21.46 -6.08
CA ALA A 175 11.36 20.80 -4.97
C ALA A 175 10.78 21.22 -3.62
N GLY A 176 10.60 20.25 -2.72
CA GLY A 176 10.08 20.45 -1.37
C GLY A 176 8.55 20.57 -1.27
N THR A 177 7.83 20.66 -2.39
CA THR A 177 6.35 20.67 -2.35
C THR A 177 5.78 19.30 -1.94
N PRO A 178 4.61 19.28 -1.26
CA PRO A 178 4.00 18.02 -0.86
C PRO A 178 3.56 17.21 -2.08
N PRO A 179 3.62 15.86 -2.02
CA PRO A 179 3.05 15.01 -3.05
C PRO A 179 1.52 14.99 -2.97
N HIS A 180 0.87 14.51 -4.04
CA HIS A 180 -0.51 14.06 -3.96
C HIS A 180 -0.58 12.80 -3.11
N THR A 181 -1.68 12.64 -2.38
CA THR A 181 -1.91 11.52 -1.47
C THR A 181 -3.30 10.94 -1.69
N LEU A 182 -3.67 9.90 -0.98
CA LEU A 182 -5.04 9.36 -1.07
C LEU A 182 -6.10 10.42 -0.73
N LEU A 183 -5.78 11.39 0.13
CA LEU A 183 -6.70 12.46 0.51
C LEU A 183 -7.09 13.35 -0.68
N ASP A 184 -6.17 13.54 -1.63
CA ASP A 184 -6.41 14.35 -2.83
C ASP A 184 -7.34 13.65 -3.87
N PHE A 185 -7.75 12.39 -3.63
CA PHE A 185 -8.72 11.67 -4.46
C PHE A 185 -10.17 11.83 -3.97
N PHE A 186 -10.37 12.43 -2.80
CA PHE A 186 -11.69 12.70 -2.26
C PHE A 186 -12.18 14.11 -2.64
N PRO A 187 -13.50 14.37 -2.66
CA PRO A 187 -14.01 15.73 -2.80
C PRO A 187 -13.58 16.60 -1.62
N ASP A 188 -13.52 17.92 -1.81
CA ASP A 188 -13.01 18.86 -0.80
C ASP A 188 -13.81 18.86 0.52
N ASP A 189 -15.07 18.44 0.49
CA ASP A 189 -15.99 18.41 1.61
C ASP A 189 -16.14 17.02 2.27
N PHE A 190 -15.18 16.12 2.08
CA PHE A 190 -15.26 14.79 2.68
C PHE A 190 -15.18 14.83 4.22
N LEU A 191 -15.90 13.91 4.85
CA LEU A 191 -15.80 13.67 6.29
C LEU A 191 -14.63 12.71 6.58
N LEU A 192 -13.68 13.17 7.40
CA LEU A 192 -12.60 12.32 7.89
C LEU A 192 -12.99 11.68 9.24
N VAL A 193 -12.84 10.36 9.33
CA VAL A 193 -12.97 9.63 10.60
C VAL A 193 -11.60 9.06 10.97
N ILE A 194 -11.06 9.45 12.11
CA ILE A 194 -9.77 8.98 12.63
C ILE A 194 -10.04 8.00 13.76
N ASP A 195 -9.83 6.71 13.45
CA ASP A 195 -9.94 5.64 14.43
C ASP A 195 -8.68 5.55 15.29
N GLU A 196 -8.86 5.18 16.57
CA GLU A 196 -7.79 5.16 17.59
C GLU A 196 -6.97 6.44 17.59
N SER A 197 -7.65 7.58 17.63
CA SER A 197 -7.06 8.91 17.41
C SER A 197 -5.88 9.21 18.34
N HIS A 198 -5.90 8.72 19.57
CA HIS A 198 -4.83 8.89 20.56
C HIS A 198 -3.47 8.30 20.11
N VAL A 199 -3.49 7.34 19.16
CA VAL A 199 -2.29 6.75 18.54
C VAL A 199 -2.10 7.30 17.14
N THR A 200 -3.18 7.39 16.35
CA THR A 200 -3.15 7.77 14.94
C THR A 200 -2.67 9.21 14.72
N VAL A 201 -3.17 10.15 15.51
CA VAL A 201 -2.78 11.57 15.40
C VAL A 201 -1.26 11.78 15.65
N PRO A 202 -0.67 11.29 16.75
CA PRO A 202 0.78 11.35 16.94
C PRO A 202 1.57 10.64 15.84
N GLN A 203 1.08 9.51 15.33
CA GLN A 203 1.74 8.77 14.25
C GLN A 203 1.78 9.58 12.95
N ILE A 204 0.69 10.23 12.56
CA ILE A 204 0.66 11.13 11.39
C ILE A 204 1.71 12.23 11.56
N GLY A 205 1.79 12.85 12.74
CA GLY A 205 2.75 13.91 13.01
C GLY A 205 4.23 13.46 12.92
N ALA A 206 4.53 12.21 13.28
CA ALA A 206 5.90 11.68 13.34
C ALA A 206 6.40 11.06 12.02
N MET A 207 5.51 10.67 11.10
CA MET A 207 5.88 9.89 9.90
C MET A 207 6.87 10.61 8.99
N TYR A 208 6.74 11.92 8.83
CA TYR A 208 7.63 12.71 7.95
C TYR A 208 9.10 12.60 8.37
N GLU A 209 9.42 12.81 9.64
CA GLU A 209 10.81 12.81 10.09
C GLU A 209 11.46 11.41 10.02
N GLY A 210 10.69 10.37 10.32
CA GLY A 210 11.15 8.99 10.16
C GLY A 210 11.52 8.65 8.72
N ASP A 211 10.67 9.01 7.76
CA ASP A 211 10.93 8.81 6.33
C ASP A 211 12.09 9.69 5.84
N ALA A 212 12.11 10.97 6.19
CA ALA A 212 13.15 11.91 5.81
C ALA A 212 14.53 11.48 6.30
N SER A 213 14.65 11.00 7.52
CA SER A 213 15.92 10.49 8.09
C SER A 213 16.49 9.33 7.26
N ARG A 214 15.65 8.34 6.94
CA ARG A 214 16.03 7.21 6.10
C ARG A 214 16.47 7.65 4.70
N LYS A 215 15.72 8.52 4.07
CA LYS A 215 15.98 8.99 2.69
C LYS A 215 17.21 9.87 2.60
N ARG A 216 17.48 10.74 3.59
CA ARG A 216 18.74 11.50 3.66
C ARG A 216 19.96 10.59 3.56
N THR A 217 19.98 9.50 4.34
CA THR A 217 21.06 8.50 4.27
C THR A 217 21.19 7.88 2.88
N LEU A 218 20.06 7.52 2.23
CA LEU A 218 20.09 6.95 0.89
C LEU A 218 20.61 7.95 -0.17
N VAL A 219 20.24 9.21 -0.08
CA VAL A 219 20.70 10.27 -0.99
C VAL A 219 22.18 10.61 -0.73
N GLU A 220 22.59 10.69 0.53
CA GLU A 220 23.96 11.01 0.91
C GLU A 220 24.97 9.96 0.41
N HIS A 221 24.56 8.67 0.45
CA HIS A 221 25.38 7.55 0.01
C HIS A 221 25.17 7.13 -1.46
N GLY A 222 24.51 7.95 -2.28
CA GLY A 222 24.35 7.73 -3.72
C GLY A 222 23.42 6.57 -4.09
N PHE A 223 22.48 6.21 -3.24
CA PHE A 223 21.45 5.20 -3.56
C PHE A 223 20.21 5.80 -4.23
N ARG A 224 19.99 7.10 -4.07
CA ARG A 224 18.85 7.82 -4.64
C ARG A 224 19.27 9.24 -5.04
N LEU A 225 18.54 9.81 -6.02
CA LEU A 225 18.61 11.23 -6.33
C LEU A 225 18.02 12.09 -5.18
N PRO A 226 18.42 13.34 -5.04
CA PRO A 226 17.83 14.27 -4.08
C PRO A 226 16.30 14.37 -4.18
N SER A 227 15.74 14.33 -5.40
CA SER A 227 14.31 14.35 -5.66
C SER A 227 13.50 13.23 -4.97
N ALA A 228 14.15 12.12 -4.61
CA ALA A 228 13.51 11.05 -3.85
C ALA A 228 13.01 11.51 -2.46
N MET A 229 13.57 12.61 -1.93
CA MET A 229 13.10 13.26 -0.70
C MET A 229 11.67 13.80 -0.83
N ASP A 230 11.22 14.10 -2.05
CA ASP A 230 9.91 14.70 -2.32
C ASP A 230 8.79 13.66 -2.50
N ASN A 231 9.12 12.38 -2.60
CA ASN A 231 8.15 11.30 -2.42
C ASN A 231 8.09 10.93 -0.93
N ARG A 232 7.23 11.56 -0.20
CA ARG A 232 7.23 11.55 1.26
C ARG A 232 5.82 11.60 1.82
N PRO A 233 5.62 11.24 3.10
CA PRO A 233 4.35 11.54 3.76
C PRO A 233 4.16 13.05 3.90
N LEU A 234 2.92 13.46 4.06
CA LEU A 234 2.58 14.84 4.40
C LEU A 234 3.22 15.23 5.74
N LYS A 235 3.64 16.47 5.84
CA LYS A 235 3.91 17.09 7.12
C LYS A 235 2.59 17.40 7.84
N TRP A 236 2.63 17.50 9.15
CA TRP A 236 1.42 17.80 9.93
C TRP A 236 0.63 19.03 9.44
N PRO A 237 1.25 20.20 9.17
CA PRO A 237 0.52 21.33 8.62
C PRO A 237 -0.08 21.08 7.22
N GLU A 238 0.58 20.26 6.39
CA GLU A 238 0.10 19.91 5.05
C GLU A 238 -1.09 18.96 5.12
N PHE A 239 -1.09 18.05 6.10
CA PHE A 239 -2.24 17.19 6.40
C PHE A 239 -3.44 18.03 6.83
N LEU A 240 -3.27 18.96 7.77
CA LEU A 240 -4.34 19.85 8.24
C LEU A 240 -4.95 20.72 7.14
N GLN A 241 -4.18 21.06 6.11
CA GLN A 241 -4.70 21.82 4.95
C GLN A 241 -5.61 21.00 4.04
N ARG A 242 -5.54 19.67 4.10
CA ARG A 242 -6.32 18.75 3.25
C ARG A 242 -7.55 18.18 3.91
N VAL A 243 -7.64 18.29 5.23
CA VAL A 243 -8.74 17.72 5.99
C VAL A 243 -9.67 18.84 6.49
N GLY A 244 -10.95 18.59 6.39
CA GLY A 244 -12.01 19.48 6.90
C GLY A 244 -12.62 18.91 8.16
N GLN A 245 -13.91 18.63 8.11
CA GLN A 245 -14.67 18.05 9.19
C GLN A 245 -14.10 16.70 9.62
N THR A 246 -13.78 16.54 10.89
CA THR A 246 -13.12 15.36 11.41
C THR A 246 -13.84 14.81 12.64
N VAL A 247 -14.06 13.49 12.66
CA VAL A 247 -14.55 12.74 13.82
C VAL A 247 -13.41 11.91 14.36
N TYR A 248 -13.11 12.07 15.65
CA TYR A 248 -12.10 11.30 16.35
C TYR A 248 -12.76 10.17 17.15
N LEU A 249 -12.30 8.94 16.96
CA LEU A 249 -12.77 7.76 17.69
C LEU A 249 -11.65 7.26 18.59
N SER A 250 -11.92 7.10 19.88
CA SER A 250 -10.95 6.55 20.83
C SER A 250 -11.63 6.13 22.13
N ALA A 251 -11.16 5.05 22.73
CA ALA A 251 -11.52 4.68 24.09
C ALA A 251 -10.77 5.56 25.13
N THR A 252 -9.63 6.12 24.75
CA THR A 252 -8.75 6.95 25.58
C THR A 252 -8.27 8.17 24.78
N PRO A 253 -9.16 9.13 24.47
CA PRO A 253 -8.81 10.27 23.63
C PRO A 253 -7.63 11.07 24.23
N GLY A 254 -6.79 11.60 23.34
CA GLY A 254 -5.62 12.40 23.70
C GLY A 254 -5.95 13.88 23.85
N ASP A 255 -4.97 14.65 24.36
CA ASP A 255 -5.14 16.09 24.61
C ASP A 255 -5.40 16.88 23.33
N TYR A 256 -4.87 16.43 22.19
CA TYR A 256 -5.02 17.10 20.91
C TYR A 256 -6.48 17.12 20.46
N GLU A 257 -7.10 15.95 20.31
CA GLU A 257 -8.49 15.85 19.89
C GLU A 257 -9.47 16.41 20.91
N MET A 258 -9.18 16.25 22.20
CA MET A 258 -9.98 16.86 23.27
C MET A 258 -9.96 18.38 23.24
N GLY A 259 -8.81 18.98 22.86
CA GLY A 259 -8.66 20.42 22.75
C GLY A 259 -9.33 21.04 21.51
N LEU A 260 -9.60 20.23 20.47
CA LEU A 260 -10.20 20.69 19.21
C LEU A 260 -11.69 20.35 19.08
N SER A 261 -12.17 19.35 19.81
CA SER A 261 -13.54 18.86 19.66
C SER A 261 -14.54 19.83 20.29
N ASP A 262 -15.64 20.08 19.58
CA ASP A 262 -16.78 20.88 20.09
C ASP A 262 -17.55 20.16 21.19
N GLY A 263 -17.39 18.85 21.30
CA GLY A 263 -18.01 18.01 22.32
C GLY A 263 -17.59 16.56 22.23
N VAL A 264 -17.82 15.83 23.31
CA VAL A 264 -17.56 14.40 23.42
C VAL A 264 -18.87 13.65 23.49
N VAL A 265 -19.02 12.64 22.61
CA VAL A 265 -20.15 11.71 22.65
C VAL A 265 -19.65 10.39 23.20
N GLU A 266 -20.18 9.99 24.34
CA GLU A 266 -19.79 8.73 24.97
C GLU A 266 -20.66 7.57 24.47
N GLN A 267 -19.99 6.49 24.02
CA GLN A 267 -20.62 5.23 23.67
C GLN A 267 -20.24 4.17 24.70
N ILE A 268 -21.02 4.06 25.76
CA ILE A 268 -20.73 3.21 26.91
C ILE A 268 -21.41 1.83 26.76
N ILE A 269 -22.44 1.73 25.93
CA ILE A 269 -23.24 0.53 25.77
C ILE A 269 -22.45 -0.54 24.99
N ARG A 270 -22.29 -1.71 25.62
CA ARG A 270 -21.75 -2.91 24.98
C ARG A 270 -22.89 -3.88 24.65
N PRO A 271 -23.41 -3.87 23.40
CA PRO A 271 -24.64 -4.62 23.04
C PRO A 271 -24.44 -6.15 23.04
N THR A 272 -23.19 -6.63 23.04
CA THR A 272 -22.86 -8.07 23.04
C THR A 272 -23.28 -8.79 24.32
N GLY A 273 -23.51 -8.09 25.42
CA GLY A 273 -23.79 -8.68 26.74
C GLY A 273 -22.62 -9.46 27.36
N LEU A 274 -21.46 -9.50 26.68
CA LEU A 274 -20.26 -10.16 27.18
C LEU A 274 -19.55 -9.28 28.20
N LEU A 275 -19.26 -9.86 29.35
CA LEU A 275 -18.45 -9.19 30.39
C LEU A 275 -16.98 -9.17 29.99
N ASP A 276 -16.25 -8.17 30.50
CA ASP A 276 -14.80 -8.15 30.39
C ASP A 276 -14.19 -9.34 31.09
N PRO A 277 -13.10 -9.93 30.55
CA PRO A 277 -12.43 -11.06 31.21
C PRO A 277 -11.86 -10.64 32.55
N LYS A 278 -11.90 -11.56 33.52
CA LYS A 278 -11.21 -11.38 34.80
C LYS A 278 -9.70 -11.31 34.55
N ILE A 279 -9.04 -10.29 35.09
CA ILE A 279 -7.60 -10.08 34.96
C ILE A 279 -6.92 -10.46 36.28
N ASP A 280 -5.96 -11.39 36.21
CA ASP A 280 -5.07 -11.73 37.30
C ASP A 280 -3.64 -11.30 36.96
N VAL A 281 -3.08 -10.38 37.71
CA VAL A 281 -1.69 -9.93 37.54
C VAL A 281 -0.78 -10.81 38.36
N ARG A 282 0.24 -11.43 37.73
CA ARG A 282 1.16 -12.36 38.35
C ARG A 282 2.61 -11.92 38.22
N PRO A 283 3.53 -12.35 39.11
CA PRO A 283 4.95 -12.02 39.03
C PRO A 283 5.60 -12.56 37.76
N VAL A 284 6.53 -11.80 37.17
CA VAL A 284 7.31 -12.22 35.99
C VAL A 284 8.25 -13.41 36.30
N LYS A 285 8.79 -13.47 37.53
CA LYS A 285 9.66 -14.58 37.97
C LYS A 285 8.87 -15.88 37.99
N GLY A 286 9.29 -16.89 37.23
CA GLY A 286 8.62 -18.19 37.14
C GLY A 286 7.39 -18.18 36.19
N GLN A 287 7.20 -17.13 35.40
CA GLN A 287 6.03 -16.96 34.50
C GLN A 287 5.83 -18.13 33.53
N ILE A 288 6.91 -18.77 33.06
CA ILE A 288 6.80 -19.89 32.10
C ILE A 288 6.29 -21.16 32.77
N ASP A 289 6.73 -21.46 34.00
CA ASP A 289 6.22 -22.60 34.75
C ASP A 289 4.76 -22.40 35.18
N ASP A 290 4.41 -21.17 35.56
CA ASP A 290 3.03 -20.79 35.84
C ASP A 290 2.14 -20.90 34.59
N LEU A 291 2.60 -20.41 33.43
CA LEU A 291 1.91 -20.57 32.15
C LEU A 291 1.68 -22.03 31.79
N LEU A 292 2.68 -22.91 31.97
CA LEU A 292 2.56 -24.33 31.73
C LEU A 292 1.51 -24.98 32.63
N ALA A 293 1.44 -24.59 33.89
CA ALA A 293 0.43 -25.09 34.83
C ALA A 293 -0.99 -24.67 34.40
N GLU A 294 -1.17 -23.42 34.01
CA GLU A 294 -2.45 -22.91 33.52
C GLU A 294 -2.87 -23.58 32.19
N ILE A 295 -1.96 -23.74 31.23
CA ILE A 295 -2.25 -24.45 29.98
C ILE A 295 -2.73 -25.88 30.27
N LYS A 296 -2.03 -26.63 31.12
CA LYS A 296 -2.42 -28.00 31.49
C LYS A 296 -3.79 -28.04 32.16
N ALA A 297 -4.08 -27.07 33.04
CA ALA A 297 -5.37 -26.96 33.68
C ALA A 297 -6.52 -26.69 32.69
N ARG A 298 -6.27 -25.89 31.63
CA ARG A 298 -7.25 -25.61 30.56
C ARG A 298 -7.44 -26.83 29.64
N VAL A 299 -6.33 -27.44 29.23
CA VAL A 299 -6.38 -28.68 28.40
C VAL A 299 -7.17 -29.80 29.10
N ALA A 300 -7.01 -29.98 30.42
CA ALA A 300 -7.77 -30.95 31.18
C ALA A 300 -9.28 -30.69 31.16
N LYS A 301 -9.71 -29.44 30.88
CA LYS A 301 -11.11 -29.04 30.72
C LYS A 301 -11.56 -29.00 29.26
N ASN A 302 -10.70 -29.45 28.32
CA ASN A 302 -10.91 -29.34 26.89
C ASN A 302 -11.06 -27.88 26.40
N GLU A 303 -10.35 -26.96 27.06
CA GLU A 303 -10.27 -25.54 26.73
C GLU A 303 -8.95 -25.24 26.00
N ARG A 304 -8.85 -24.04 25.40
CA ARG A 304 -7.65 -23.53 24.74
C ARG A 304 -7.11 -22.32 25.48
N ALA A 305 -5.82 -22.04 25.30
CA ALA A 305 -5.16 -20.85 25.81
C ALA A 305 -4.59 -20.03 24.64
N LEU A 306 -4.85 -18.72 24.64
CA LEU A 306 -4.21 -17.76 23.74
C LEU A 306 -3.10 -17.07 24.52
N VAL A 307 -1.86 -17.13 24.01
CA VAL A 307 -0.68 -16.55 24.67
C VAL A 307 -0.14 -15.44 23.80
N THR A 308 -0.05 -14.23 24.34
CA THR A 308 0.48 -13.06 23.63
C THR A 308 1.90 -12.78 24.09
N THR A 309 2.81 -12.51 23.15
CA THR A 309 4.21 -12.17 23.39
C THR A 309 4.56 -10.79 22.86
N LEU A 310 5.65 -10.19 23.32
CA LEU A 310 6.07 -8.85 22.90
C LEU A 310 6.73 -8.84 21.52
N THR A 311 7.31 -9.96 21.07
CA THR A 311 8.02 -10.04 19.78
C THR A 311 7.71 -11.34 19.06
N LYS A 312 7.85 -11.34 17.71
CA LYS A 312 7.71 -12.52 16.86
C LYS A 312 8.66 -13.64 17.28
N LYS A 313 9.94 -13.30 17.49
CA LYS A 313 10.95 -14.26 17.94
C LYS A 313 10.59 -14.90 19.27
N MET A 314 10.03 -14.13 20.20
CA MET A 314 9.59 -14.67 21.50
C MET A 314 8.40 -15.62 21.33
N ALA A 315 7.53 -15.38 20.34
CA ALA A 315 6.44 -16.31 20.02
C ALA A 315 6.99 -17.65 19.49
N GLU A 316 7.95 -17.59 18.58
CA GLU A 316 8.61 -18.76 17.98
C GLU A 316 9.37 -19.55 19.06
N ASP A 317 10.25 -18.90 19.81
CA ASP A 317 11.05 -19.53 20.90
C ASP A 317 10.15 -20.18 21.97
N LEU A 318 9.04 -19.52 22.34
CA LEU A 318 8.08 -20.07 23.30
C LEU A 318 7.31 -21.27 22.72
N THR A 319 6.99 -21.24 21.45
CA THR A 319 6.33 -22.35 20.75
C THR A 319 7.22 -23.59 20.76
N ASP A 320 8.49 -23.46 20.39
CA ASP A 320 9.47 -24.56 20.40
C ASP A 320 9.60 -25.14 21.79
N TYR A 321 9.74 -24.30 22.81
CA TYR A 321 9.81 -24.73 24.20
C TYR A 321 8.57 -25.50 24.67
N LEU A 322 7.36 -25.08 24.27
CA LEU A 322 6.11 -25.75 24.62
C LEU A 322 5.94 -27.08 23.87
N LEU A 323 6.36 -27.15 22.60
CA LEU A 323 6.37 -28.39 21.80
C LEU A 323 7.26 -29.46 22.44
N GLU A 324 8.48 -29.10 22.89
CA GLU A 324 9.39 -30.00 23.60
C GLU A 324 8.79 -30.62 24.87
N ARG A 325 7.76 -29.94 25.44
CA ARG A 325 7.03 -30.41 26.63
C ARG A 325 5.71 -31.13 26.29
N GLY A 326 5.52 -31.44 25.01
CA GLY A 326 4.35 -32.20 24.53
C GLY A 326 3.05 -31.39 24.52
N ILE A 327 3.12 -30.04 24.55
CA ILE A 327 1.95 -29.19 24.38
C ILE A 327 1.70 -29.02 22.87
N LYS A 328 0.47 -29.20 22.42
CA LYS A 328 0.04 -28.86 21.07
C LYS A 328 -0.10 -27.34 20.98
N VAL A 329 0.79 -26.70 20.28
CA VAL A 329 0.87 -25.24 20.16
C VAL A 329 1.28 -24.85 18.76
N GLU A 330 0.79 -23.70 18.31
CA GLU A 330 1.18 -23.03 17.06
C GLU A 330 1.36 -21.55 17.33
N TYR A 331 2.20 -20.87 16.57
CA TYR A 331 2.33 -19.41 16.65
C TYR A 331 1.67 -18.73 15.46
N LEU A 332 1.25 -17.48 15.68
CA LEU A 332 0.64 -16.65 14.66
C LEU A 332 1.19 -15.22 14.74
N HIS A 333 1.84 -14.75 13.69
CA HIS A 333 2.32 -13.36 13.54
C HIS A 333 2.29 -12.91 12.07
N SER A 334 2.72 -11.68 11.79
CA SER A 334 2.58 -11.05 10.47
C SER A 334 3.31 -11.79 9.33
N ASP A 335 4.34 -12.59 9.63
CA ASP A 335 5.14 -13.29 8.62
C ASP A 335 4.58 -14.69 8.27
N VAL A 336 3.53 -15.13 8.98
CA VAL A 336 2.83 -16.37 8.65
C VAL A 336 2.00 -16.17 7.39
N ASP A 337 2.17 -17.06 6.41
CA ASP A 337 1.44 -17.05 5.14
C ASP A 337 -0.08 -17.09 5.32
N THR A 338 -0.81 -16.43 4.42
CA THR A 338 -2.28 -16.31 4.53
C THR A 338 -2.99 -17.66 4.50
N LEU A 339 -2.54 -18.60 3.68
CA LEU A 339 -3.14 -19.94 3.63
C LEU A 339 -2.91 -20.68 4.95
N ARG A 340 -1.69 -20.61 5.49
CA ARG A 340 -1.36 -21.22 6.77
C ARG A 340 -2.16 -20.63 7.93
N ARG A 341 -2.50 -19.34 7.90
CA ARG A 341 -3.36 -18.70 8.92
C ARG A 341 -4.77 -19.27 8.96
N VAL A 342 -5.29 -19.70 7.81
CA VAL A 342 -6.64 -20.31 7.72
C VAL A 342 -6.63 -21.73 8.29
N GLU A 343 -5.50 -22.44 8.18
CA GLU A 343 -5.36 -23.80 8.74
C GLU A 343 -5.20 -23.80 10.27
N LEU A 344 -4.58 -22.74 10.83
CA LEU A 344 -4.35 -22.57 12.27
C LEU A 344 -5.64 -22.21 13.03
#